data_c4b5387c8f486d50fca132e80f4bdd98
#
_entry.id   c4b5387c8f486d50fca132e80f4bdd98
#
_cell.length_a   1.000
_cell.length_b   1.000
_cell.length_c   1.000
_cell.angle_alpha   90.00
_cell.angle_beta   90.00
_cell.angle_gamma   90.00
#
_symmetry.space_group_name_H-M   'P 1'
#
loop_
_entity.id
_entity.type
_entity.pdbx_description
1 polymer ?
#
loop_
_entity_poly.entity_id
_entity_poly.type
_entity_poly.pdbx_seq_one_letter_code
_entity_poly.pdbx_strand_id
1 'polypeptide(L)'
;MADPVLIWIRLNIVSSFMSKKLDGYRGRLKPGQIAAGMNAALEHARRLVADAKSLINAAAFPSAAALAILAIEEAGKVSILRALSVARSEAEVAERWKEYRSHTRKNASWILPQLAAAGAKKLEDFRPIFDEVSDHPYVLDQLKQLGLYTDCLGKAHWSKPANVIDEKLARMLVTIAQIFAKGAKYSEKEIELWIEHVGPVWKKDMAWMKQGVVNWYAAMQAAGLAKDGPNVMEQFVR
;
A
#
# COMPACT_ATOMS: atom_id res chain seq x y z
N MET A 1 -23.95 11.41 -26.77
CA MET A 1 -23.26 12.71 -26.60
C MET A 1 -23.35 13.09 -25.15
N ALA A 2 -22.24 13.42 -24.51
CA ALA A 2 -22.23 13.85 -23.11
C ALA A 2 -22.85 15.25 -23.02
N ASP A 3 -23.68 15.49 -21.99
CA ASP A 3 -24.35 16.76 -21.76
C ASP A 3 -23.33 17.90 -21.59
N PRO A 4 -23.36 18.95 -22.43
CA PRO A 4 -22.44 20.09 -22.36
C PRO A 4 -22.45 20.78 -21.00
N VAL A 5 -23.58 20.77 -20.28
CA VAL A 5 -23.71 21.35 -18.93
C VAL A 5 -22.91 20.55 -17.91
N LEU A 6 -22.93 19.23 -17.99
CA LEU A 6 -22.12 18.35 -17.10
C LEU A 6 -20.62 18.51 -17.37
N ILE A 7 -20.21 18.69 -18.62
CA ILE A 7 -18.81 18.96 -18.97
C ILE A 7 -18.40 20.33 -18.41
N TRP A 8 -19.24 21.35 -18.54
CA TRP A 8 -18.96 22.69 -18.04
C TRP A 8 -18.88 22.72 -16.49
N ILE A 9 -19.79 22.01 -15.79
CA ILE A 9 -19.77 21.88 -14.32
C ILE A 9 -18.48 21.17 -13.88
N ARG A 10 -18.07 20.09 -14.54
CA ARG A 10 -16.81 19.38 -14.23
C ARG A 10 -15.59 20.26 -14.45
N LEU A 11 -15.52 21.01 -15.54
CA LEU A 11 -14.41 21.91 -15.85
C LEU A 11 -14.35 23.10 -14.87
N ASN A 12 -15.47 23.66 -14.44
CA ASN A 12 -15.48 24.74 -13.47
C ASN A 12 -15.16 24.27 -12.04
N ILE A 13 -15.58 23.06 -11.66
CA ILE A 13 -15.13 22.42 -10.40
C ILE A 13 -13.61 22.24 -10.44
N VAL A 14 -13.06 21.69 -11.52
CA VAL A 14 -11.60 21.51 -11.69
C VAL A 14 -10.88 22.86 -11.67
N SER A 15 -11.39 23.89 -12.36
CA SER A 15 -10.81 25.24 -12.35
C SER A 15 -10.84 25.88 -10.97
N SER A 16 -11.91 25.71 -10.20
CA SER A 16 -12.02 26.20 -8.82
C SER A 16 -11.04 25.49 -7.87
N PHE A 17 -10.76 24.19 -8.12
CA PHE A 17 -9.74 23.43 -7.36
C PHE A 17 -8.31 23.75 -7.80
N MET A 18 -8.07 24.09 -9.06
CA MET A 18 -6.72 24.36 -9.58
C MET A 18 -6.15 25.72 -9.15
N SER A 19 -6.96 26.64 -8.62
CA SER A 19 -6.48 27.94 -8.12
C SER A 19 -5.82 27.87 -6.73
N LYS A 20 -5.97 26.75 -5.99
CA LYS A 20 -5.34 26.53 -4.68
C LYS A 20 -4.54 25.24 -4.69
N LYS A 21 -3.28 25.31 -4.25
CA LYS A 21 -2.46 24.13 -3.97
C LYS A 21 -3.25 23.18 -3.07
N LEU A 22 -3.36 21.90 -3.45
CA LEU A 22 -4.03 20.90 -2.63
C LEU A 22 -3.36 20.86 -1.24
N ASP A 23 -4.14 21.24 -0.22
CA ASP A 23 -3.68 21.18 1.17
C ASP A 23 -3.93 19.77 1.72
N GLY A 24 -2.85 19.01 1.85
CA GLY A 24 -2.93 17.63 2.36
C GLY A 24 -3.15 17.65 3.88
N TYR A 25 -4.17 16.95 4.34
CA TYR A 25 -4.44 16.76 5.77
C TYR A 25 -3.22 16.16 6.50
N ARG A 26 -2.95 16.64 7.73
CA ARG A 26 -1.75 16.27 8.51
C ARG A 26 -2.05 15.95 9.96
N GLY A 27 -3.32 16.02 10.38
CA GLY A 27 -3.74 15.77 11.76
C GLY A 27 -4.00 14.31 12.07
N ARG A 28 -4.47 14.05 13.28
CA ARG A 28 -4.93 12.72 13.71
C ARG A 28 -6.25 12.36 13.04
N LEU A 29 -6.42 11.07 12.77
CA LEU A 29 -7.67 10.53 12.25
C LEU A 29 -8.36 9.69 13.32
N LYS A 30 -9.69 9.72 13.34
CA LYS A 30 -10.53 8.81 14.15
C LYS A 30 -10.50 7.40 13.56
N PRO A 31 -10.79 6.34 14.33
CA PRO A 31 -10.78 4.95 13.85
C PRO A 31 -11.60 4.75 12.56
N GLY A 32 -12.82 5.30 12.50
CA GLY A 32 -13.67 5.22 11.31
C GLY A 32 -13.07 5.93 10.08
N GLN A 33 -12.35 7.04 10.27
CA GLN A 33 -11.66 7.74 9.18
C GLN A 33 -10.43 6.95 8.70
N ILE A 34 -9.71 6.28 9.59
CA ILE A 34 -8.61 5.36 9.24
C ILE A 34 -9.17 4.21 8.39
N ALA A 35 -10.22 3.53 8.87
CA ALA A 35 -10.87 2.44 8.14
C ALA A 35 -11.36 2.89 6.76
N ALA A 36 -11.99 4.06 6.66
CA ALA A 36 -12.43 4.63 5.39
C ALA A 36 -11.26 4.89 4.42
N GLY A 37 -10.15 5.45 4.91
CA GLY A 37 -8.94 5.68 4.12
C GLY A 37 -8.28 4.39 3.63
N MET A 38 -8.21 3.35 4.49
CA MET A 38 -7.70 2.02 4.12
C MET A 38 -8.56 1.37 3.02
N ASN A 39 -9.89 1.46 3.16
CA ASN A 39 -10.82 0.93 2.18
C ASN A 39 -10.72 1.66 0.84
N ALA A 40 -10.65 2.99 0.85
CA ALA A 40 -10.49 3.79 -0.37
C ALA A 40 -9.18 3.46 -1.10
N ALA A 41 -8.08 3.28 -0.37
CA ALA A 41 -6.80 2.87 -0.93
C ALA A 41 -6.86 1.49 -1.61
N LEU A 42 -7.47 0.49 -0.95
CA LEU A 42 -7.63 -0.85 -1.53
C LEU A 42 -8.60 -0.87 -2.71
N GLU A 43 -9.67 -0.12 -2.67
CA GLU A 43 -10.60 0.00 -3.79
C GLU A 43 -9.89 0.58 -5.02
N HIS A 44 -9.11 1.64 -4.82
CA HIS A 44 -8.31 2.21 -5.90
C HIS A 44 -7.22 1.24 -6.40
N ALA A 45 -6.54 0.51 -5.50
CA ALA A 45 -5.58 -0.52 -5.89
C ALA A 45 -6.23 -1.60 -6.78
N ARG A 46 -7.43 -2.08 -6.42
CA ARG A 46 -8.18 -3.06 -7.23
C ARG A 46 -8.52 -2.53 -8.61
N ARG A 47 -8.93 -1.27 -8.72
CA ARG A 47 -9.19 -0.64 -10.00
C ARG A 47 -7.94 -0.58 -10.87
N LEU A 48 -6.80 -0.13 -10.31
CA LEU A 48 -5.52 -0.10 -11.02
C LEU A 48 -5.07 -1.50 -11.48
N VAL A 49 -5.32 -2.53 -10.68
CA VAL A 49 -5.04 -3.93 -11.07
C VAL A 49 -5.92 -4.36 -12.25
N ALA A 50 -7.20 -3.99 -12.26
CA ALA A 50 -8.10 -4.31 -13.37
C ALA A 50 -7.64 -3.62 -14.67
N ASP A 51 -7.27 -2.33 -14.59
CA ASP A 51 -6.74 -1.57 -15.72
C ASP A 51 -5.41 -2.18 -16.21
N ALA A 52 -4.49 -2.55 -15.31
CA ALA A 52 -3.23 -3.21 -15.66
C ALA A 52 -3.45 -4.54 -16.39
N LYS A 53 -4.44 -5.36 -15.98
CA LYS A 53 -4.80 -6.60 -16.68
C LYS A 53 -5.29 -6.34 -18.09
N SER A 54 -6.11 -5.31 -18.28
CA SER A 54 -6.59 -4.93 -19.61
C SER A 54 -5.41 -4.54 -20.53
N LEU A 55 -4.41 -3.84 -19.97
CA LEU A 55 -3.19 -3.47 -20.71
C LEU A 55 -2.30 -4.69 -21.01
N ILE A 56 -2.22 -5.69 -20.13
CA ILE A 56 -1.55 -6.97 -20.44
C ILE A 56 -2.20 -7.64 -21.65
N ASN A 57 -3.54 -7.68 -21.68
CA ASN A 57 -4.28 -8.28 -22.81
C ASN A 57 -4.08 -7.52 -24.13
N ALA A 58 -3.82 -6.21 -24.03
CA ALA A 58 -3.48 -5.36 -25.17
C ALA A 58 -1.98 -5.34 -25.52
N ALA A 59 -1.16 -6.19 -24.91
CA ALA A 59 0.30 -6.22 -25.04
C ALA A 59 1.01 -4.89 -24.70
N ALA A 60 0.35 -4.01 -23.94
CA ALA A 60 0.89 -2.74 -23.46
C ALA A 60 1.67 -2.93 -22.14
N PHE A 61 2.72 -3.76 -22.16
CA PHE A 61 3.43 -4.25 -20.98
C PHE A 61 4.04 -3.15 -20.10
N PRO A 62 4.69 -2.10 -20.64
CA PRO A 62 5.24 -1.03 -19.80
C PRO A 62 4.16 -0.30 -18.99
N SER A 63 3.06 0.07 -19.64
CA SER A 63 1.93 0.74 -18.98
C SER A 63 1.26 -0.17 -17.95
N ALA A 64 1.12 -1.47 -18.24
CA ALA A 64 0.59 -2.45 -17.30
C ALA A 64 1.46 -2.56 -16.05
N ALA A 65 2.79 -2.63 -16.21
CA ALA A 65 3.74 -2.65 -15.11
C ALA A 65 3.66 -1.40 -14.24
N ALA A 66 3.60 -0.21 -14.86
CA ALA A 66 3.48 1.05 -14.15
C ALA A 66 2.19 1.13 -13.31
N LEU A 67 1.04 0.73 -13.87
CA LEU A 67 -0.22 0.68 -13.13
C LEU A 67 -0.20 -0.37 -12.01
N ALA A 68 0.45 -1.52 -12.21
CA ALA A 68 0.63 -2.53 -11.18
C ALA A 68 1.46 -1.97 -10.00
N ILE A 69 2.53 -1.22 -10.28
CA ILE A 69 3.35 -0.58 -9.24
C ILE A 69 2.53 0.47 -8.49
N LEU A 70 1.75 1.30 -9.17
CA LEU A 70 0.83 2.23 -8.52
C LEU A 70 -0.20 1.53 -7.64
N ALA A 71 -0.71 0.36 -8.05
CA ALA A 71 -1.61 -0.45 -7.23
C ALA A 71 -0.93 -0.97 -5.95
N ILE A 72 0.34 -1.38 -6.04
CA ILE A 72 1.15 -1.78 -4.87
C ILE A 72 1.33 -0.58 -3.93
N GLU A 73 1.63 0.61 -4.46
CA GLU A 73 1.74 1.85 -3.67
C GLU A 73 0.42 2.21 -2.96
N GLU A 74 -0.71 2.08 -3.64
CA GLU A 74 -2.01 2.33 -3.03
C GLU A 74 -2.30 1.33 -1.90
N ALA A 75 -2.07 0.05 -2.13
CA ALA A 75 -2.25 -0.98 -1.11
C ALA A 75 -1.31 -0.77 0.10
N GLY A 76 -0.08 -0.31 -0.13
CA GLY A 76 0.90 -0.01 0.91
C GLY A 76 0.47 1.10 1.88
N LYS A 77 -0.46 1.98 1.49
CA LYS A 77 -1.03 2.99 2.38
C LYS A 77 -1.76 2.40 3.58
N VAL A 78 -2.27 1.18 3.46
CA VAL A 78 -2.98 0.48 4.53
C VAL A 78 -2.10 0.31 5.77
N SER A 79 -0.87 -0.15 5.61
CA SER A 79 0.07 -0.34 6.72
C SER A 79 0.45 1.00 7.37
N ILE A 80 0.61 2.06 6.58
CA ILE A 80 0.94 3.40 7.07
C ILE A 80 -0.24 3.99 7.86
N LEU A 81 -1.47 3.84 7.37
CA LEU A 81 -2.67 4.29 8.08
C LEU A 81 -2.89 3.50 9.38
N ARG A 82 -2.60 2.19 9.38
CA ARG A 82 -2.62 1.37 10.59
C ARG A 82 -1.58 1.86 11.61
N ALA A 83 -0.36 2.18 11.19
CA ALA A 83 0.65 2.77 12.06
C ALA A 83 0.27 4.18 12.54
N LEU A 84 -0.39 4.99 11.70
CA LEU A 84 -0.91 6.31 12.08
C LEU A 84 -1.94 6.22 13.22
N SER A 85 -2.77 5.18 13.24
CA SER A 85 -3.82 5.01 14.27
C SER A 85 -3.25 4.82 15.68
N VAL A 86 -2.02 4.35 15.80
CA VAL A 86 -1.32 4.12 17.09
C VAL A 86 -0.18 5.11 17.36
N ALA A 87 -0.06 6.18 16.55
CA ALA A 87 0.94 7.22 16.74
C ALA A 87 0.72 7.95 18.08
N ARG A 88 1.79 8.09 18.89
CA ARG A 88 1.72 8.60 20.27
C ARG A 88 1.93 10.11 20.37
N SER A 89 2.65 10.71 19.41
CA SER A 89 3.01 12.13 19.42
C SER A 89 2.66 12.78 18.08
N GLU A 90 2.58 14.12 18.08
CA GLU A 90 2.39 14.88 16.84
C GLU A 90 3.57 14.71 15.86
N ALA A 91 4.78 14.49 16.38
CA ALA A 91 5.94 14.18 15.55
C ALA A 91 5.76 12.83 14.81
N GLU A 92 5.27 11.79 15.50
CA GLU A 92 4.95 10.50 14.84
C GLU A 92 3.81 10.63 13.82
N VAL A 93 2.79 11.42 14.13
CA VAL A 93 1.70 11.71 13.17
C VAL A 93 2.27 12.37 11.90
N ALA A 94 3.10 13.38 12.06
CA ALA A 94 3.74 14.09 10.94
C ALA A 94 4.63 13.13 10.11
N GLU A 95 5.38 12.25 10.77
CA GLU A 95 6.20 11.23 10.12
C GLU A 95 5.35 10.25 9.30
N ARG A 96 4.25 9.71 9.87
CA ARG A 96 3.33 8.82 9.13
C ARG A 96 2.73 9.52 7.91
N TRP A 97 2.37 10.78 8.00
CA TRP A 97 1.91 11.54 6.84
C TRP A 97 2.99 11.79 5.78
N LYS A 98 4.25 11.94 6.19
CA LYS A 98 5.39 11.99 5.26
C LYS A 98 5.55 10.67 4.52
N GLU A 99 5.49 9.53 5.23
CA GLU A 99 5.54 8.20 4.62
C GLU A 99 4.36 7.95 3.68
N TYR A 100 3.14 8.33 4.07
CA TYR A 100 1.94 8.19 3.25
C TYR A 100 2.07 8.88 1.88
N ARG A 101 2.85 9.95 1.80
CA ARG A 101 3.13 10.69 0.55
C ARG A 101 4.41 10.24 -0.16
N SER A 102 5.22 9.40 0.45
CA SER A 102 6.45 8.86 -0.14
C SER A 102 6.15 7.65 -1.02
N HIS A 103 6.65 7.61 -2.25
CA HIS A 103 6.51 6.44 -3.12
C HIS A 103 7.26 5.23 -2.58
N THR A 104 8.50 5.42 -2.16
CA THR A 104 9.36 4.33 -1.67
C THR A 104 8.84 3.72 -0.36
N ARG A 105 8.34 4.52 0.59
CA ARG A 105 7.80 3.98 1.85
C ARG A 105 6.54 3.12 1.66
N LYS A 106 5.72 3.42 0.66
CA LYS A 106 4.55 2.61 0.28
C LYS A 106 4.94 1.30 -0.38
N ASN A 107 6.12 1.24 -0.98
CA ASN A 107 6.63 0.05 -1.67
C ASN A 107 7.35 -0.95 -0.76
N ALA A 108 7.57 -0.64 0.52
CA ALA A 108 8.41 -1.46 1.39
C ALA A 108 8.02 -2.96 1.43
N SER A 109 6.73 -3.26 1.35
CA SER A 109 6.23 -4.64 1.46
C SER A 109 6.18 -5.43 0.14
N TRP A 110 6.54 -4.85 -1.01
CA TRP A 110 6.33 -5.48 -2.31
C TRP A 110 7.05 -6.83 -2.51
N ILE A 111 8.15 -7.06 -1.77
CA ILE A 111 8.91 -8.32 -1.78
C ILE A 111 8.26 -9.45 -0.97
N LEU A 112 7.20 -9.16 -0.18
CA LEU A 112 6.55 -10.16 0.69
C LEU A 112 6.14 -11.46 -0.04
N PRO A 113 5.54 -11.43 -1.25
CA PRO A 113 5.20 -12.65 -1.96
C PRO A 113 6.43 -13.47 -2.37
N GLN A 114 7.55 -12.83 -2.68
CA GLN A 114 8.80 -13.50 -3.01
C GLN A 114 9.41 -14.17 -1.78
N LEU A 115 9.41 -13.50 -0.62
CA LEU A 115 9.86 -14.08 0.63
C LEU A 115 8.99 -15.28 1.02
N ALA A 116 7.68 -15.18 0.89
CA ALA A 116 6.75 -16.29 1.15
C ALA A 116 7.00 -17.47 0.21
N ALA A 117 7.23 -17.22 -1.09
CA ALA A 117 7.60 -18.26 -2.05
C ALA A 117 8.96 -18.92 -1.75
N ALA A 118 9.89 -18.16 -1.15
CA ALA A 118 11.18 -18.67 -0.66
C ALA A 118 11.08 -19.43 0.67
N GLY A 119 9.88 -19.56 1.25
CA GLY A 119 9.62 -20.34 2.45
C GLY A 119 9.46 -19.54 3.74
N ALA A 120 9.39 -18.19 3.68
CA ALA A 120 9.13 -17.36 4.84
C ALA A 120 7.74 -17.67 5.43
N LYS A 121 7.67 -17.97 6.73
CA LYS A 121 6.44 -18.35 7.45
C LYS A 121 6.27 -17.61 8.76
N LYS A 122 7.35 -17.16 9.37
CA LYS A 122 7.38 -16.47 10.66
C LYS A 122 7.75 -15.00 10.49
N LEU A 123 7.40 -14.19 11.46
CA LEU A 123 7.68 -12.76 11.44
C LEU A 123 9.15 -12.43 11.16
N GLU A 124 10.07 -13.19 11.75
CA GLU A 124 11.51 -13.01 11.57
C GLU A 124 11.97 -13.19 10.12
N ASP A 125 11.32 -14.08 9.36
CA ASP A 125 11.64 -14.34 7.95
C ASP A 125 11.34 -13.12 7.06
N PHE A 126 10.49 -12.21 7.54
CA PHE A 126 10.11 -10.98 6.84
C PHE A 126 10.95 -9.75 7.21
N ARG A 127 12.04 -9.93 8.00
CA ARG A 127 12.96 -8.83 8.34
C ARG A 127 13.44 -8.01 7.14
N PRO A 128 13.72 -8.59 5.95
CA PRO A 128 14.15 -7.81 4.79
C PRO A 128 13.18 -6.72 4.36
N ILE A 129 11.88 -6.84 4.69
CA ILE A 129 10.87 -5.79 4.41
C ILE A 129 11.15 -4.52 5.21
N PHE A 130 11.74 -4.66 6.40
CA PHE A 130 11.96 -3.59 7.37
C PHE A 130 13.40 -3.10 7.38
N ASP A 131 14.26 -3.66 6.53
CA ASP A 131 15.66 -3.25 6.42
C ASP A 131 15.75 -1.88 5.76
N GLU A 132 16.17 -0.89 6.54
CA GLU A 132 16.28 0.51 6.09
C GLU A 132 17.41 0.71 5.05
N VAL A 133 18.37 -0.21 5.00
CA VAL A 133 19.50 -0.19 4.06
C VAL A 133 19.12 -0.84 2.71
N SER A 134 18.00 -1.56 2.68
CA SER A 134 17.54 -2.24 1.47
C SER A 134 17.11 -1.28 0.38
N ASP A 135 17.54 -1.53 -0.84
CA ASP A 135 17.22 -0.73 -2.04
C ASP A 135 15.93 -1.17 -2.76
N HIS A 136 15.32 -2.29 -2.33
CA HIS A 136 14.16 -2.85 -3.03
C HIS A 136 12.99 -1.87 -3.24
N PRO A 137 12.65 -0.93 -2.31
CA PRO A 137 11.60 0.04 -2.56
C PRO A 137 11.97 1.05 -3.67
N TYR A 138 13.26 1.36 -3.81
CA TYR A 138 13.76 2.24 -4.87
C TYR A 138 13.75 1.54 -6.23
N VAL A 139 14.10 0.25 -6.27
CA VAL A 139 14.04 -0.56 -7.50
C VAL A 139 12.64 -0.53 -8.09
N LEU A 140 11.60 -0.69 -7.27
CA LEU A 140 10.22 -0.64 -7.75
C LEU A 140 9.83 0.75 -8.27
N ASP A 141 10.25 1.83 -7.60
CA ASP A 141 10.00 3.19 -8.07
C ASP A 141 10.74 3.48 -9.40
N GLN A 142 11.99 3.05 -9.54
CA GLN A 142 12.73 3.15 -10.80
C GLN A 142 12.06 2.38 -11.94
N LEU A 143 11.58 1.16 -11.71
CA LEU A 143 10.83 0.40 -12.70
C LEU A 143 9.55 1.13 -13.15
N LYS A 144 8.86 1.80 -12.25
CA LYS A 144 7.70 2.65 -12.59
C LYS A 144 8.10 3.79 -13.51
N GLN A 145 9.19 4.51 -13.18
CA GLN A 145 9.68 5.61 -13.99
C GLN A 145 10.08 5.12 -15.40
N LEU A 146 10.85 4.04 -15.49
CA LEU A 146 11.25 3.42 -16.75
C LEU A 146 10.08 2.88 -17.57
N GLY A 147 8.99 2.46 -16.92
CA GLY A 147 7.76 2.00 -17.57
C GLY A 147 6.87 3.12 -18.11
N LEU A 148 7.00 4.33 -17.55
CA LEU A 148 6.17 5.48 -17.92
C LEU A 148 6.86 6.46 -18.85
N TYR A 149 8.18 6.63 -18.71
CA TYR A 149 8.91 7.72 -19.35
C TYR A 149 10.08 7.20 -20.20
N THR A 150 10.36 7.92 -21.27
CA THR A 150 11.67 7.84 -21.94
C THR A 150 12.64 8.75 -21.22
N ASP A 151 13.87 8.29 -20.99
CA ASP A 151 14.92 9.09 -20.35
C ASP A 151 16.27 8.86 -21.02
N CYS A 152 17.18 9.81 -20.88
CA CYS A 152 18.54 9.72 -21.35
C CYS A 152 19.46 9.29 -20.20
N LEU A 153 19.88 8.03 -20.19
CA LEU A 153 20.60 7.42 -19.09
C LEU A 153 22.09 7.17 -19.40
N GLY A 154 22.91 7.14 -18.36
CA GLY A 154 24.32 6.79 -18.42
C GLY A 154 25.09 7.64 -19.45
N LYS A 155 25.70 6.99 -20.45
CA LYS A 155 26.46 7.65 -21.53
C LYS A 155 25.57 8.05 -22.72
N ALA A 156 24.51 8.84 -22.43
CA ALA A 156 23.56 9.34 -23.44
C ALA A 156 22.76 8.23 -24.17
N HIS A 157 22.38 7.17 -23.45
CA HIS A 157 21.49 6.14 -23.98
C HIS A 157 20.03 6.46 -23.66
N TRP A 158 19.19 6.52 -24.68
CA TRP A 158 17.75 6.70 -24.53
C TRP A 158 17.10 5.40 -24.06
N SER A 159 16.47 5.41 -22.89
CA SER A 159 15.60 4.33 -22.46
C SER A 159 14.25 4.46 -23.16
N LYS A 160 13.77 3.35 -23.71
CA LYS A 160 12.40 3.23 -24.22
C LYS A 160 11.66 2.22 -23.37
N PRO A 161 10.48 2.56 -22.79
CA PRO A 161 9.74 1.66 -21.89
C PRO A 161 9.60 0.23 -22.44
N ALA A 162 9.29 0.08 -23.74
CA ALA A 162 9.15 -1.22 -24.39
C ALA A 162 10.44 -2.07 -24.45
N ASN A 163 11.61 -1.45 -24.32
CA ASN A 163 12.90 -2.17 -24.30
C ASN A 163 13.31 -2.61 -22.89
N VAL A 164 12.66 -2.06 -21.86
CA VAL A 164 12.99 -2.30 -20.44
C VAL A 164 11.98 -3.25 -19.78
N ILE A 165 10.71 -3.10 -20.11
CA ILE A 165 9.61 -3.84 -19.50
C ILE A 165 9.05 -4.85 -20.51
N ASP A 166 9.37 -6.12 -20.31
CA ASP A 166 8.83 -7.23 -21.09
C ASP A 166 7.52 -7.78 -20.49
N GLU A 167 6.90 -8.70 -21.18
CA GLU A 167 5.67 -9.37 -20.75
C GLU A 167 5.84 -10.09 -19.41
N LYS A 168 6.96 -10.78 -19.21
CA LYS A 168 7.21 -11.58 -18.00
C LYS A 168 7.27 -10.68 -16.76
N LEU A 169 8.00 -9.59 -16.83
CA LEU A 169 8.11 -8.62 -15.74
C LEU A 169 6.75 -7.95 -15.45
N ALA A 170 6.04 -7.53 -16.51
CA ALA A 170 4.73 -6.90 -16.36
C ALA A 170 3.72 -7.85 -15.68
N ARG A 171 3.63 -9.11 -16.12
CA ARG A 171 2.75 -10.13 -15.51
C ARG A 171 3.11 -10.44 -14.06
N MET A 172 4.40 -10.50 -13.74
CA MET A 172 4.88 -10.68 -12.36
C MET A 172 4.40 -9.53 -11.47
N LEU A 173 4.59 -8.28 -11.88
CA LEU A 173 4.17 -7.10 -11.13
C LEU A 173 2.64 -7.04 -10.95
N VAL A 174 1.87 -7.37 -11.98
CA VAL A 174 0.41 -7.46 -11.89
C VAL A 174 -0.02 -8.55 -10.88
N THR A 175 0.65 -9.69 -10.87
CA THR A 175 0.38 -10.76 -9.90
C THR A 175 0.66 -10.31 -8.46
N ILE A 176 1.78 -9.63 -8.23
CA ILE A 176 2.12 -9.05 -6.93
C ILE A 176 1.06 -8.03 -6.51
N ALA A 177 0.70 -7.10 -7.40
CA ALA A 177 -0.32 -6.10 -7.14
C ALA A 177 -1.69 -6.73 -6.78
N GLN A 178 -2.07 -7.84 -7.44
CA GLN A 178 -3.27 -8.58 -7.12
C GLN A 178 -3.26 -9.16 -5.71
N ILE A 179 -2.11 -9.65 -5.23
CA ILE A 179 -1.96 -10.18 -3.87
C ILE A 179 -2.21 -9.07 -2.86
N PHE A 180 -1.60 -7.89 -3.05
CA PHE A 180 -1.75 -6.76 -2.15
C PHE A 180 -3.14 -6.09 -2.20
N ALA A 181 -3.79 -6.10 -3.35
CA ALA A 181 -5.14 -5.57 -3.50
C ALA A 181 -6.23 -6.51 -2.94
N LYS A 182 -5.88 -7.77 -2.59
CA LYS A 182 -6.79 -8.69 -1.90
C LYS A 182 -6.98 -8.22 -0.45
N GLY A 183 -8.12 -8.55 0.12
CA GLY A 183 -8.42 -8.28 1.51
C GLY A 183 -9.91 -7.98 1.71
N ALA A 184 -10.38 -8.14 2.94
CA ALA A 184 -11.72 -7.74 3.34
C ALA A 184 -11.80 -6.22 3.54
N LYS A 185 -13.00 -5.73 3.71
CA LYS A 185 -13.25 -4.34 4.07
C LYS A 185 -12.90 -4.13 5.55
N TYR A 186 -12.11 -3.11 5.82
CA TYR A 186 -11.78 -2.69 7.19
C TYR A 186 -12.98 -2.03 7.85
N SER A 187 -13.22 -2.32 9.13
CA SER A 187 -14.24 -1.68 9.95
C SER A 187 -13.63 -0.75 10.99
N GLU A 188 -14.43 0.19 11.49
CA GLU A 188 -14.03 1.05 12.61
C GLU A 188 -13.67 0.20 13.84
N LYS A 189 -14.47 -0.83 14.12
CA LYS A 189 -14.25 -1.74 15.27
C LYS A 189 -12.91 -2.47 15.18
N GLU A 190 -12.48 -2.89 13.99
CA GLU A 190 -11.15 -3.49 13.77
C GLU A 190 -10.02 -2.52 14.16
N ILE A 191 -10.15 -1.24 13.80
CA ILE A 191 -9.14 -0.23 14.12
C ILE A 191 -9.16 0.11 15.62
N GLU A 192 -10.32 0.16 16.25
CA GLU A 192 -10.44 0.32 17.70
C GLU A 192 -9.71 -0.80 18.45
N LEU A 193 -9.96 -2.06 18.07
CA LEU A 193 -9.28 -3.21 18.67
C LEU A 193 -7.76 -3.19 18.42
N TRP A 194 -7.33 -2.73 17.24
CA TRP A 194 -5.90 -2.52 16.97
C TRP A 194 -5.30 -1.48 17.91
N ILE A 195 -5.97 -0.34 18.10
CA ILE A 195 -5.51 0.73 19.00
C ILE A 195 -5.48 0.23 20.45
N GLU A 196 -6.49 -0.52 20.88
CA GLU A 196 -6.61 -1.05 22.24
C GLU A 196 -5.48 -2.02 22.59
N HIS A 197 -5.19 -2.99 21.72
CA HIS A 197 -4.25 -4.07 22.01
C HIS A 197 -2.83 -3.81 21.57
N VAL A 198 -2.61 -3.12 20.45
CA VAL A 198 -1.29 -2.84 19.90
C VAL A 198 -0.78 -1.45 20.28
N GLY A 199 -1.65 -0.46 20.43
CA GLY A 199 -1.28 0.91 20.82
C GLY A 199 -0.43 0.98 22.09
N PRO A 200 -0.77 0.32 23.20
CA PRO A 200 0.00 0.36 24.44
C PRO A 200 1.41 -0.22 24.32
N VAL A 201 1.63 -1.13 23.36
CA VAL A 201 2.91 -1.83 23.14
C VAL A 201 3.64 -1.37 21.88
N TRP A 202 3.06 -0.44 21.12
CA TRP A 202 3.64 0.09 19.88
C TRP A 202 5.05 0.63 20.09
N LYS A 203 6.00 0.19 19.27
CA LYS A 203 7.44 0.54 19.35
C LYS A 203 8.11 0.20 20.70
N LYS A 204 7.53 -0.67 21.52
CA LYS A 204 8.20 -1.27 22.67
C LYS A 204 9.05 -2.47 22.22
N ASP A 205 9.47 -3.25 23.19
CA ASP A 205 10.14 -4.53 22.96
C ASP A 205 9.34 -5.45 22.02
N MET A 206 10.05 -6.21 21.19
CA MET A 206 9.44 -7.08 20.19
C MET A 206 8.51 -8.14 20.80
N ALA A 207 8.84 -8.65 21.99
CA ALA A 207 7.99 -9.63 22.67
C ALA A 207 6.64 -9.05 23.05
N TRP A 208 6.61 -7.80 23.56
CA TRP A 208 5.37 -7.08 23.84
C TRP A 208 4.56 -6.79 22.59
N MET A 209 5.20 -6.41 21.50
CA MET A 209 4.52 -6.18 20.23
C MET A 209 3.92 -7.46 19.67
N LYS A 210 4.63 -8.58 19.71
CA LYS A 210 4.12 -9.91 19.33
C LYS A 210 2.88 -10.26 20.14
N GLN A 211 2.94 -10.09 21.47
CA GLN A 211 1.80 -10.35 22.35
C GLN A 211 0.61 -9.42 22.04
N GLY A 212 0.85 -8.15 21.76
CA GLY A 212 -0.19 -7.20 21.35
C GLY A 212 -0.93 -7.65 20.10
N VAL A 213 -0.21 -8.15 19.09
CA VAL A 213 -0.80 -8.66 17.83
C VAL A 213 -1.61 -9.94 18.08
N VAL A 214 -1.14 -10.84 18.96
CA VAL A 214 -1.89 -12.05 19.36
C VAL A 214 -3.20 -11.66 20.08
N ASN A 215 -3.13 -10.74 21.02
CA ASN A 215 -4.31 -10.27 21.77
C ASN A 215 -5.32 -9.56 20.84
N TRP A 216 -4.82 -8.72 19.90
CA TRP A 216 -5.66 -8.09 18.90
C TRP A 216 -6.43 -9.12 18.06
N TYR A 217 -5.74 -10.16 17.57
CA TYR A 217 -6.41 -11.16 16.75
C TYR A 217 -7.46 -11.96 17.55
N ALA A 218 -7.17 -12.32 18.80
CA ALA A 218 -8.15 -12.95 19.71
C ALA A 218 -9.39 -12.05 19.91
N ALA A 219 -9.19 -10.74 20.11
CA ALA A 219 -10.28 -9.79 20.21
C ALA A 219 -11.09 -9.65 18.93
N MET A 220 -10.42 -9.74 17.76
CA MET A 220 -11.07 -9.79 16.44
C MET A 220 -11.97 -11.04 16.31
N GLN A 221 -11.50 -12.21 16.76
CA GLN A 221 -12.29 -13.44 16.78
C GLN A 221 -13.50 -13.29 17.71
N ALA A 222 -13.30 -12.81 18.93
CA ALA A 222 -14.39 -12.58 19.90
C ALA A 222 -15.45 -11.58 19.38
N ALA A 223 -15.06 -10.63 18.53
CA ALA A 223 -15.96 -9.67 17.89
C ALA A 223 -16.57 -10.17 16.55
N GLY A 224 -16.31 -11.41 16.15
CA GLY A 224 -16.79 -11.98 14.87
C GLY A 224 -16.17 -11.32 13.63
N LEU A 225 -15.04 -10.63 13.77
CA LEU A 225 -14.32 -9.93 12.70
C LEU A 225 -13.19 -10.78 12.09
N ALA A 226 -12.83 -11.88 12.73
CA ALA A 226 -11.89 -12.88 12.25
C ALA A 226 -12.50 -14.27 12.33
N LYS A 227 -11.96 -15.21 11.57
CA LYS A 227 -12.45 -16.60 11.57
C LYS A 227 -12.26 -17.24 12.95
N ASP A 228 -13.25 -18.00 13.38
CA ASP A 228 -13.13 -18.86 14.54
C ASP A 228 -12.07 -19.94 14.33
N GLY A 229 -11.43 -20.37 15.41
CA GLY A 229 -10.42 -21.41 15.39
C GLY A 229 -9.10 -20.99 16.06
N PRO A 230 -8.00 -21.69 15.76
CA PRO A 230 -6.68 -21.34 16.32
C PRO A 230 -6.27 -19.90 15.96
N ASN A 231 -5.66 -19.21 16.91
CA ASN A 231 -5.14 -17.86 16.68
C ASN A 231 -3.92 -17.94 15.74
N VAL A 232 -4.11 -17.61 14.48
CA VAL A 232 -3.05 -17.70 13.45
C VAL A 232 -1.88 -16.75 13.74
N MET A 233 -2.09 -15.67 14.51
CA MET A 233 -1.03 -14.76 14.89
C MET A 233 -0.06 -15.40 15.89
N GLU A 234 -0.51 -16.32 16.75
CA GLU A 234 0.41 -17.07 17.62
C GLU A 234 1.43 -17.88 16.83
N GLN A 235 1.01 -18.50 15.73
CA GLN A 235 1.92 -19.27 14.87
C GLN A 235 2.84 -18.36 14.07
N PHE A 236 2.32 -17.22 13.60
CA PHE A 236 3.08 -16.26 12.80
C PHE A 236 4.18 -15.54 13.60
N VAL A 237 3.95 -15.23 14.89
CA VAL A 237 4.89 -14.47 15.71
C VAL A 237 5.85 -15.33 16.52
N ARG A 238 5.65 -16.65 16.55
CA ARG A 238 6.58 -17.62 17.17
C ARG A 238 7.73 -17.96 16.23
#